data_a6b88e9c336e8060177035be85b3a96c
#
_entry.id   a6b88e9c336e8060177035be85b3a96c
#
_cell.length_a   1.000
_cell.length_b   1.000
_cell.length_c   1.000
_cell.angle_alpha   90.00
_cell.angle_beta   90.00
_cell.angle_gamma   90.00
#
_symmetry.space_group_name_H-M   'P 1'
#
loop_
_entity.id
_entity.type
_entity.pdbx_description
1 polymer ?
#
loop_
_entity_poly.entity_id
_entity_poly.type
_entity_poly.pdbx_seq_one_letter_code
_entity_poly.pdbx_strand_id
1 'polypeptide(L)'
;YSRVSRKTTAKSDVKCVIIDDTDLPKTVFKTEKIGKVFSHTQMKPILGFKAMFLCFTDGISQSILDFSLHGEEGKRSDKPQGLSKKQANSRYTKERSEDERIAKRSSEYLASKIETAISMLKRSIIEGVRFDYLLVDSWFTCTELLKFIVSRHYGCHLIGMIKMGKIKYETAHLNLSRFFRRQRT
;
A
#
# COMPACT_ATOMS: atom_id res chain seq x y z
N TYR A 1 13.10 -8.59 -12.02
CA TYR A 1 12.98 -9.02 -10.61
C TYR A 1 12.33 -10.41 -10.50
N SER A 2 11.22 -10.68 -11.19
CA SER A 2 10.53 -11.99 -11.14
C SER A 2 11.39 -13.18 -11.57
N ARG A 3 12.38 -12.99 -12.46
CA ARG A 3 13.30 -14.04 -12.89
C ARG A 3 14.36 -14.41 -11.84
N VAL A 4 14.78 -13.46 -11.01
CA VAL A 4 15.78 -13.71 -9.95
C VAL A 4 15.16 -14.52 -8.82
N SER A 5 13.92 -14.17 -8.40
CA SER A 5 13.25 -14.89 -7.32
C SER A 5 12.89 -16.35 -7.68
N ARG A 6 12.71 -16.66 -8.98
CA ARG A 6 12.43 -18.06 -9.41
C ARG A 6 13.63 -19.01 -9.33
N LYS A 7 14.86 -18.47 -9.36
CA LYS A 7 16.09 -19.32 -9.39
C LYS A 7 16.63 -19.63 -8.00
N THR A 8 16.24 -18.89 -6.98
CA THR A 8 16.82 -18.99 -5.64
C THR A 8 15.96 -19.71 -4.62
N THR A 9 14.67 -19.95 -4.92
CA THR A 9 13.71 -20.55 -3.97
C THR A 9 13.60 -22.04 -4.15
N ALA A 10 13.85 -22.81 -3.09
CA ALA A 10 13.51 -24.23 -3.04
C ALA A 10 11.98 -24.40 -3.14
N LYS A 11 11.53 -25.50 -3.74
CA LYS A 11 10.10 -25.74 -4.06
C LYS A 11 9.20 -25.85 -2.82
N SER A 12 9.79 -25.96 -1.62
CA SER A 12 9.11 -26.09 -0.32
C SER A 12 9.04 -24.79 0.50
N ASP A 13 9.66 -23.70 0.05
CA ASP A 13 9.71 -22.47 0.86
C ASP A 13 8.42 -21.66 0.72
N VAL A 14 7.88 -21.23 1.84
CA VAL A 14 6.70 -20.38 1.92
C VAL A 14 7.04 -19.00 1.36
N LYS A 15 6.22 -18.53 0.42
CA LYS A 15 6.40 -17.26 -0.27
C LYS A 15 5.33 -16.29 0.18
N CYS A 16 5.77 -15.12 0.62
CA CYS A 16 4.88 -14.08 1.08
C CYS A 16 5.04 -12.80 0.24
N VAL A 17 3.93 -12.14 0.02
CA VAL A 17 3.90 -10.76 -0.45
C VAL A 17 3.38 -9.90 0.69
N ILE A 18 3.98 -8.73 0.89
CA ILE A 18 3.70 -7.83 2.00
C ILE A 18 3.33 -6.48 1.41
N ILE A 19 2.23 -5.89 1.89
CA ILE A 19 1.86 -4.51 1.60
C ILE A 19 1.94 -3.71 2.89
N ASP A 20 2.70 -2.63 2.82
CA ASP A 20 2.81 -1.67 3.93
C ASP A 20 3.09 -0.26 3.40
N ASP A 21 2.80 0.77 4.21
CA ASP A 21 3.12 2.13 3.87
C ASP A 21 3.92 2.84 4.96
N THR A 22 4.71 3.81 4.55
CA THR A 22 5.54 4.58 5.47
C THR A 22 5.59 6.06 5.07
N ASP A 23 5.93 6.90 6.02
CA ASP A 23 6.19 8.31 5.76
C ASP A 23 7.51 8.50 5.00
N LEU A 24 7.49 9.27 3.93
CA LEU A 24 8.67 9.69 3.17
C LEU A 24 8.84 11.21 3.30
N PRO A 25 9.45 11.70 4.39
CA PRO A 25 9.61 13.13 4.61
C PRO A 25 10.58 13.76 3.61
N LYS A 26 10.32 15.02 3.26
CA LYS A 26 11.16 15.86 2.41
C LYS A 26 11.40 17.20 3.08
N THR A 27 12.53 17.81 2.76
CA THR A 27 12.93 19.11 3.33
C THR A 27 12.72 20.28 2.37
N VAL A 28 12.54 19.98 1.07
CA VAL A 28 12.45 21.00 0.02
C VAL A 28 11.14 20.93 -0.75
N PHE A 29 10.64 22.09 -1.19
CA PHE A 29 9.42 22.20 -1.99
C PHE A 29 9.66 21.94 -3.50
N LYS A 30 10.90 21.98 -3.97
CA LYS A 30 11.27 21.78 -5.39
C LYS A 30 11.21 20.28 -5.78
N THR A 31 10.15 19.62 -5.38
CA THR A 31 9.88 18.20 -5.73
C THR A 31 8.54 18.15 -6.44
N GLU A 32 8.45 17.34 -7.48
CA GLU A 32 7.20 17.16 -8.21
C GLU A 32 6.11 16.62 -7.30
N LYS A 33 4.89 17.18 -7.41
CA LYS A 33 3.72 16.79 -6.62
C LYS A 33 3.92 16.80 -5.09
N ILE A 34 4.97 17.44 -4.58
CA ILE A 34 5.19 17.52 -3.14
C ILE A 34 4.00 18.16 -2.44
N GLY A 35 3.62 17.65 -1.30
CA GLY A 35 2.55 18.17 -0.46
C GLY A 35 2.79 17.88 1.01
N LYS A 36 1.86 18.24 1.85
CA LYS A 36 1.84 17.83 3.25
C LYS A 36 0.96 16.60 3.38
N VAL A 37 1.48 15.60 4.07
CA VAL A 37 0.77 14.37 4.44
C VAL A 37 0.75 14.25 5.96
N PHE A 38 -0.31 13.66 6.52
CA PHE A 38 -0.40 13.48 7.96
C PHE A 38 0.44 12.28 8.41
N SER A 39 1.45 12.52 9.23
CA SER A 39 2.23 11.47 9.87
C SER A 39 1.50 10.97 11.12
N HIS A 40 1.05 9.72 11.10
CA HIS A 40 0.46 9.08 12.27
C HIS A 40 1.49 8.81 13.36
N THR A 41 2.75 8.59 12.99
CA THR A 41 3.85 8.39 13.94
C THR A 41 4.21 9.68 14.68
N GLN A 42 4.22 10.82 13.97
CA GLN A 42 4.55 12.12 14.55
C GLN A 42 3.32 12.92 15.01
N MET A 43 2.10 12.43 14.71
CA MET A 43 0.81 13.08 15.00
C MET A 43 0.71 14.52 14.47
N LYS A 44 1.35 14.79 13.33
CA LYS A 44 1.35 16.11 12.69
C LYS A 44 1.50 16.01 11.16
N PRO A 45 1.09 17.08 10.41
CA PRO A 45 1.41 17.17 9.00
C PRO A 45 2.93 17.32 8.79
N ILE A 46 3.48 16.53 7.89
CA ILE A 46 4.87 16.61 7.41
C ILE A 46 4.90 16.94 5.93
N LEU A 47 5.96 17.61 5.47
CA LEU A 47 6.20 17.77 4.03
C LEU A 47 6.74 16.44 3.49
N GLY A 48 6.10 15.89 2.46
CA GLY A 48 6.54 14.60 1.93
C GLY A 48 5.44 13.83 1.21
N PHE A 49 5.58 12.52 1.23
CA PHE A 49 4.66 11.54 0.65
C PHE A 49 4.39 10.42 1.65
N LYS A 50 3.29 9.68 1.42
CA LYS A 50 3.14 8.32 1.91
C LYS A 50 3.69 7.37 0.85
N ALA A 51 4.74 6.62 1.17
CA ALA A 51 5.29 5.63 0.27
C ALA A 51 4.71 4.25 0.61
N MET A 52 3.97 3.67 -0.32
CA MET A 52 3.42 2.33 -0.19
C MET A 52 4.31 1.36 -0.98
N PHE A 53 4.64 0.24 -0.37
CA PHE A 53 5.48 -0.79 -0.95
C PHE A 53 4.76 -2.12 -1.05
N LEU A 54 5.04 -2.82 -2.14
CA LEU A 54 4.74 -4.23 -2.33
C LEU A 54 6.05 -5.00 -2.29
N CYS A 55 6.25 -5.79 -1.26
CA CYS A 55 7.49 -6.53 -1.04
C CYS A 55 7.23 -8.04 -1.17
N PHE A 56 8.25 -8.77 -1.57
CA PHE A 56 8.26 -10.24 -1.63
C PHE A 56 9.30 -10.78 -0.65
N THR A 57 8.98 -11.89 -0.01
CA THR A 57 9.94 -12.68 0.76
C THR A 57 9.63 -14.17 0.66
N ASP A 58 10.68 -14.96 0.65
CA ASP A 58 10.64 -16.43 0.74
C ASP A 58 11.30 -16.95 2.04
N GLY A 59 11.50 -16.04 3.02
CA GLY A 59 12.19 -16.34 4.26
C GLY A 59 13.72 -16.17 4.19
N ILE A 60 14.30 -16.21 2.99
CA ILE A 60 15.75 -16.05 2.75
C ILE A 60 16.00 -14.72 2.03
N SER A 61 15.25 -14.47 0.95
CA SER A 61 15.38 -13.28 0.11
C SER A 61 14.27 -12.31 0.38
N GLN A 62 14.58 -11.02 0.25
CA GLN A 62 13.59 -9.94 0.31
C GLN A 62 13.78 -9.02 -0.89
N SER A 63 12.70 -8.63 -1.53
CA SER A 63 12.74 -7.71 -2.66
C SER A 63 11.51 -6.83 -2.73
N ILE A 64 11.70 -5.59 -3.15
CA ILE A 64 10.60 -4.68 -3.49
C ILE A 64 10.14 -5.04 -4.90
N LEU A 65 8.88 -5.45 -5.04
CA LEU A 65 8.25 -5.75 -6.33
C LEU A 65 7.72 -4.49 -6.99
N ASP A 66 7.10 -3.62 -6.19
CA ASP A 66 6.45 -2.41 -6.66
C ASP A 66 6.37 -1.36 -5.54
N PHE A 67 6.17 -0.10 -5.89
CA PHE A 67 5.93 0.98 -4.94
C PHE A 67 5.03 2.05 -5.54
N SER A 68 4.36 2.82 -4.68
CA SER A 68 3.58 3.98 -5.08
C SER A 68 3.77 5.12 -4.08
N LEU A 69 3.74 6.36 -4.58
CA LEU A 69 3.83 7.56 -3.75
C LEU A 69 2.47 8.25 -3.71
N HIS A 70 1.94 8.42 -2.52
CA HIS A 70 0.65 9.06 -2.29
C HIS A 70 0.82 10.41 -1.61
N GLY A 71 -0.03 11.36 -2.00
CA GLY A 71 -0.25 12.62 -1.33
C GLY A 71 -1.62 12.68 -0.68
N GLU A 72 -1.94 13.83 -0.11
CA GLU A 72 -3.24 14.16 0.44
C GLU A 72 -3.73 15.47 -0.17
N GLU A 73 -5.02 15.57 -0.49
CA GLU A 73 -5.60 16.79 -1.08
C GLU A 73 -5.48 18.02 -0.17
N GLY A 74 -5.49 17.78 1.13
CA GLY A 74 -5.55 18.84 2.12
C GLY A 74 -6.99 19.17 2.52
N LYS A 75 -7.15 19.75 3.72
CA LYS A 75 -8.47 20.06 4.29
C LYS A 75 -9.04 21.41 3.80
N ARG A 76 -8.23 22.26 3.18
CA ARG A 76 -8.57 23.64 2.83
C ARG A 76 -8.41 23.86 1.34
N SER A 77 -9.42 24.37 0.67
CA SER A 77 -9.42 24.66 -0.77
C SER A 77 -8.40 25.74 -1.18
N ASP A 78 -8.10 26.70 -0.28
CA ASP A 78 -7.09 27.73 -0.49
C ASP A 78 -5.64 27.25 -0.30
N LYS A 79 -5.47 26.03 0.21
CA LYS A 79 -4.17 25.38 0.46
C LYS A 79 -4.19 23.92 -0.03
N PRO A 80 -4.25 23.72 -1.35
CA PRO A 80 -4.23 22.38 -1.92
C PRO A 80 -2.96 21.65 -1.50
N GLN A 81 -3.09 20.37 -1.17
CA GLN A 81 -2.03 19.54 -0.57
C GLN A 81 -1.37 20.19 0.67
N GLY A 82 -2.11 21.04 1.40
CA GLY A 82 -1.64 21.73 2.60
C GLY A 82 -0.56 22.81 2.37
N LEU A 83 -0.30 23.22 1.13
CA LEU A 83 0.72 24.20 0.76
C LEU A 83 0.13 25.60 0.53
N SER A 84 0.89 26.64 0.84
CA SER A 84 0.57 28.01 0.39
C SER A 84 0.76 28.14 -1.13
N LYS A 85 0.14 29.15 -1.77
CA LYS A 85 0.30 29.42 -3.22
C LYS A 85 1.80 29.55 -3.60
N LYS A 86 2.61 30.28 -2.81
CA LYS A 86 4.05 30.43 -3.04
C LYS A 86 4.78 29.08 -3.01
N GLN A 87 4.47 28.22 -2.03
CA GLN A 87 5.06 26.89 -1.91
C GLN A 87 4.62 25.98 -3.07
N ALA A 88 3.34 26.00 -3.41
CA ALA A 88 2.81 25.19 -4.53
C ALA A 88 3.46 25.60 -5.87
N ASN A 89 3.65 26.90 -6.11
CA ASN A 89 4.29 27.40 -7.34
C ASN A 89 5.82 27.13 -7.39
N SER A 90 6.46 26.83 -6.26
CA SER A 90 7.88 26.49 -6.23
C SER A 90 8.15 24.98 -6.53
N ARG A 91 7.11 24.18 -6.69
CA ARG A 91 7.26 22.77 -7.03
C ARG A 91 7.87 22.60 -8.42
N TYR A 92 8.68 21.56 -8.55
CA TYR A 92 9.11 21.12 -9.87
C TYR A 92 7.92 20.54 -10.63
N THR A 93 7.77 20.95 -11.88
CA THR A 93 6.76 20.41 -12.81
C THR A 93 7.45 19.97 -14.09
N LYS A 94 7.04 18.84 -14.62
CA LYS A 94 7.48 18.34 -15.92
C LYS A 94 6.25 17.87 -16.70
N GLU A 95 6.11 18.38 -17.92
CA GLU A 95 5.12 17.85 -18.85
C GLU A 95 5.55 16.47 -19.32
N ARG A 96 4.59 15.54 -19.37
CA ARG A 96 4.78 14.16 -19.83
C ARG A 96 3.63 13.76 -20.75
N SER A 97 3.93 12.92 -21.72
CA SER A 97 2.87 12.27 -22.49
C SER A 97 2.08 11.31 -21.60
N GLU A 98 0.79 11.15 -21.86
CA GLU A 98 -0.09 10.26 -21.08
C GLU A 98 0.33 8.78 -21.15
N ASP A 99 1.03 8.39 -22.23
CA ASP A 99 1.53 7.03 -22.41
C ASP A 99 2.78 6.69 -21.62
N GLU A 100 3.49 7.70 -21.10
CA GLU A 100 4.67 7.45 -20.27
C GLU A 100 4.32 6.66 -19.01
N ARG A 101 5.14 5.65 -18.70
CA ARG A 101 4.98 4.86 -17.45
C ARG A 101 4.93 5.74 -16.20
N ILE A 102 5.71 6.81 -16.19
CA ILE A 102 5.77 7.77 -15.08
C ILE A 102 4.45 8.55 -14.98
N ALA A 103 3.81 8.92 -16.09
CA ALA A 103 2.52 9.59 -16.08
C ALA A 103 1.43 8.69 -15.48
N LYS A 104 1.39 7.41 -15.89
CA LYS A 104 0.49 6.40 -15.33
C LYS A 104 0.70 6.19 -13.83
N ARG A 105 1.95 6.15 -13.38
CA ARG A 105 2.30 6.07 -11.94
C ARG A 105 1.91 7.34 -11.19
N SER A 106 2.04 8.47 -11.87
CA SER A 106 1.68 9.78 -11.33
C SER A 106 0.18 9.92 -11.02
N SER A 107 -0.69 9.19 -11.72
CA SER A 107 -2.12 9.16 -11.44
C SER A 107 -2.46 8.48 -10.10
N GLU A 108 -1.59 7.62 -9.59
CA GLU A 108 -1.75 6.94 -8.30
C GLU A 108 -1.62 7.92 -7.11
N TYR A 109 -1.08 9.12 -7.32
CA TYR A 109 -0.74 10.08 -6.25
C TYR A 109 -1.92 10.44 -5.32
N LEU A 110 -3.12 10.66 -5.88
CA LEU A 110 -4.34 10.93 -5.11
C LEU A 110 -5.34 9.76 -5.16
N ALA A 111 -4.98 8.65 -5.78
CA ALA A 111 -5.82 7.47 -5.83
C ALA A 111 -5.96 6.82 -4.44
N SER A 112 -7.00 6.04 -4.26
CA SER A 112 -7.16 5.22 -3.05
C SER A 112 -5.99 4.26 -2.90
N LYS A 113 -5.39 4.20 -1.70
CA LYS A 113 -4.30 3.26 -1.40
C LYS A 113 -4.74 1.80 -1.59
N ILE A 114 -6.01 1.47 -1.33
CA ILE A 114 -6.55 0.12 -1.53
C ILE A 114 -6.61 -0.22 -3.03
N GLU A 115 -7.11 0.68 -3.86
CA GLU A 115 -7.14 0.49 -5.31
C GLU A 115 -5.72 0.37 -5.89
N THR A 116 -4.80 1.19 -5.39
CA THR A 116 -3.39 1.13 -5.80
C THR A 116 -2.75 -0.17 -5.35
N ALA A 117 -2.99 -0.65 -4.13
CA ALA A 117 -2.51 -1.93 -3.63
C ALA A 117 -3.00 -3.10 -4.51
N ILE A 118 -4.28 -3.11 -4.87
CA ILE A 118 -4.85 -4.10 -5.78
C ILE A 118 -4.20 -4.00 -7.18
N SER A 119 -3.94 -2.79 -7.67
CA SER A 119 -3.29 -2.58 -8.95
C SER A 119 -1.83 -3.07 -8.95
N MET A 120 -1.09 -2.86 -7.87
CA MET A 120 0.28 -3.36 -7.68
C MET A 120 0.29 -4.90 -7.64
N LEU A 121 -0.65 -5.52 -6.91
CA LEU A 121 -0.81 -6.98 -6.89
C LEU A 121 -1.11 -7.53 -8.29
N LYS A 122 -2.04 -6.91 -9.02
CA LYS A 122 -2.37 -7.33 -10.40
C LYS A 122 -1.13 -7.28 -11.30
N ARG A 123 -0.35 -6.19 -11.26
CA ARG A 123 0.88 -6.06 -12.05
C ARG A 123 1.87 -7.18 -11.72
N SER A 124 2.12 -7.41 -10.45
CA SER A 124 3.06 -8.45 -9.99
C SER A 124 2.62 -9.86 -10.38
N ILE A 125 1.32 -10.16 -10.28
CA ILE A 125 0.76 -11.46 -10.69
C ILE A 125 0.88 -11.66 -12.22
N ILE A 126 0.62 -10.61 -13.02
CA ILE A 126 0.78 -10.64 -14.48
C ILE A 126 2.24 -10.87 -14.84
N GLU A 127 3.19 -10.26 -14.14
CA GLU A 127 4.63 -10.48 -14.30
C GLU A 127 5.10 -11.87 -13.81
N GLY A 128 4.16 -12.67 -13.30
CA GLY A 128 4.39 -14.07 -12.95
C GLY A 128 4.89 -14.29 -11.52
N VAL A 129 4.76 -13.31 -10.64
CA VAL A 129 5.03 -13.51 -9.20
C VAL A 129 3.98 -14.49 -8.64
N ARG A 130 4.44 -15.51 -7.92
CA ARG A 130 3.61 -16.47 -7.22
C ARG A 130 3.95 -16.43 -5.73
N PHE A 131 2.95 -16.45 -4.88
CA PHE A 131 3.07 -16.39 -3.43
C PHE A 131 1.93 -17.16 -2.76
N ASP A 132 2.19 -17.63 -1.56
CA ASP A 132 1.25 -18.43 -0.76
C ASP A 132 0.42 -17.53 0.16
N TYR A 133 1.03 -16.44 0.66
CA TYR A 133 0.39 -15.52 1.59
C TYR A 133 0.57 -14.06 1.19
N LEU A 134 -0.53 -13.31 1.30
CA LEU A 134 -0.51 -11.84 1.30
C LEU A 134 -0.60 -11.37 2.75
N LEU A 135 0.44 -10.66 3.21
CA LEU A 135 0.52 -10.10 4.55
C LEU A 135 0.19 -8.61 4.51
N VAL A 136 -0.72 -8.18 5.37
CA VAL A 136 -1.13 -6.76 5.46
C VAL A 136 -1.37 -6.36 6.90
N ASP A 137 -1.22 -5.07 7.18
CA ASP A 137 -1.58 -4.50 8.46
C ASP A 137 -3.11 -4.34 8.62
N SER A 138 -3.53 -3.80 9.75
CA SER A 138 -4.96 -3.60 10.05
C SER A 138 -5.63 -2.54 9.16
N TRP A 139 -4.86 -1.64 8.56
CA TRP A 139 -5.40 -0.60 7.68
C TRP A 139 -5.76 -1.16 6.31
N PHE A 140 -4.93 -2.06 5.79
CA PHE A 140 -5.17 -2.74 4.51
C PHE A 140 -6.11 -3.94 4.63
N THR A 141 -6.43 -4.41 5.85
CA THR A 141 -7.40 -5.49 6.05
C THR A 141 -8.82 -4.96 5.83
N CYS A 142 -9.25 -4.94 4.58
CA CYS A 142 -10.56 -4.43 4.15
C CYS A 142 -11.30 -5.41 3.24
N THR A 143 -12.61 -5.18 3.10
CA THR A 143 -13.49 -6.04 2.29
C THR A 143 -13.08 -6.09 0.82
N GLU A 144 -12.62 -4.98 0.27
CA GLU A 144 -12.22 -4.86 -1.13
C GLU A 144 -11.02 -5.75 -1.45
N LEU A 145 -9.99 -5.72 -0.59
CA LEU A 145 -8.80 -6.55 -0.76
C LEU A 145 -9.13 -8.03 -0.55
N LEU A 146 -9.94 -8.35 0.47
CA LEU A 146 -10.44 -9.72 0.69
C LEU A 146 -11.19 -10.24 -0.53
N LYS A 147 -12.15 -9.49 -1.05
CA LYS A 147 -12.91 -9.87 -2.26
C LYS A 147 -11.99 -10.08 -3.45
N PHE A 148 -10.98 -9.22 -3.63
CA PHE A 148 -10.01 -9.36 -4.71
C PHE A 148 -9.26 -10.69 -4.65
N ILE A 149 -8.74 -11.08 -3.47
CA ILE A 149 -8.01 -12.33 -3.29
C ILE A 149 -8.90 -13.53 -3.49
N VAL A 150 -10.10 -13.54 -2.90
CA VAL A 150 -11.04 -14.68 -2.96
C VAL A 150 -11.63 -14.85 -4.36
N SER A 151 -12.06 -13.74 -5.01
CA SER A 151 -12.79 -13.82 -6.30
C SER A 151 -11.95 -14.32 -7.47
N ARG A 152 -10.63 -14.21 -7.40
CA ARG A 152 -9.73 -14.55 -8.50
C ARG A 152 -9.05 -15.90 -8.38
N HIS A 153 -9.28 -16.64 -7.30
CA HIS A 153 -8.69 -17.98 -7.07
C HIS A 153 -7.17 -18.00 -7.31
N TYR A 154 -6.46 -16.98 -6.83
CA TYR A 154 -5.01 -16.88 -7.03
C TYR A 154 -4.20 -17.96 -6.29
N GLY A 155 -4.87 -18.82 -5.50
CA GLY A 155 -4.22 -19.87 -4.72
C GLY A 155 -3.38 -19.34 -3.56
N CYS A 156 -3.67 -18.13 -3.08
CA CYS A 156 -3.01 -17.52 -1.95
C CYS A 156 -4.00 -17.17 -0.83
N HIS A 157 -3.49 -17.04 0.38
CA HIS A 157 -4.25 -16.66 1.57
C HIS A 157 -3.89 -15.25 2.02
N LEU A 158 -4.88 -14.52 2.57
CA LEU A 158 -4.64 -13.23 3.19
C LEU A 158 -4.45 -13.41 4.69
N ILE A 159 -3.35 -12.89 5.22
CA ILE A 159 -3.09 -12.75 6.66
C ILE A 159 -3.05 -11.25 6.97
N GLY A 160 -4.00 -10.79 7.76
CA GLY A 160 -4.10 -9.39 8.14
C GLY A 160 -4.49 -9.21 9.60
N MET A 161 -4.03 -8.14 10.21
CA MET A 161 -4.47 -7.77 11.55
C MET A 161 -5.88 -7.19 11.48
N ILE A 162 -6.74 -7.57 12.43
CA ILE A 162 -8.11 -7.08 12.53
C ILE A 162 -8.16 -5.94 13.56
N LYS A 163 -8.69 -4.78 13.16
CA LYS A 163 -8.98 -3.70 14.12
C LYS A 163 -10.14 -4.10 15.00
N MET A 164 -9.91 -4.07 16.31
CA MET A 164 -10.98 -4.17 17.30
C MET A 164 -11.82 -2.89 17.24
N GLY A 165 -13.00 -2.97 16.66
CA GLY A 165 -13.89 -1.82 16.45
C GLY A 165 -15.36 -2.25 16.40
N LYS A 166 -16.22 -1.39 15.85
CA LYS A 166 -17.65 -1.65 15.67
C LYS A 166 -17.96 -2.63 14.52
N ILE A 167 -16.95 -2.99 13.72
CA ILE A 167 -17.10 -3.93 12.60
C ILE A 167 -17.24 -5.34 13.17
N LYS A 168 -18.34 -6.02 12.81
CA LYS A 168 -18.53 -7.42 13.12
C LYS A 168 -17.89 -8.26 12.04
N TYR A 169 -16.99 -9.14 12.44
CA TYR A 169 -16.43 -10.17 11.58
C TYR A 169 -17.15 -11.48 11.88
N GLU A 170 -17.78 -12.05 10.87
CA GLU A 170 -18.41 -13.38 10.97
C GLU A 170 -17.60 -14.35 10.12
N THR A 171 -17.19 -15.45 10.73
CA THR A 171 -16.67 -16.60 10.00
C THR A 171 -17.72 -17.69 10.03
N ALA A 172 -17.70 -18.59 9.08
CA ALA A 172 -18.67 -19.69 8.97
C ALA A 172 -18.78 -20.55 10.25
N HIS A 173 -17.83 -20.47 11.18
CA HIS A 173 -17.76 -21.32 12.37
C HIS A 173 -17.40 -20.60 13.69
N LEU A 174 -17.05 -19.31 13.70
CA LEU A 174 -16.61 -18.63 14.91
C LEU A 174 -16.99 -17.15 14.91
N ASN A 175 -17.73 -16.72 15.93
CA ASN A 175 -17.92 -15.31 16.22
C ASN A 175 -16.63 -14.79 16.88
N LEU A 176 -15.80 -14.08 16.13
CA LEU A 176 -14.50 -13.57 16.59
C LEU A 176 -14.59 -12.70 17.83
N SER A 177 -15.73 -12.02 18.06
CA SER A 177 -15.94 -11.25 19.29
C SER A 177 -15.99 -12.12 20.56
N ARG A 178 -16.41 -13.38 20.45
CA ARG A 178 -16.36 -14.36 21.55
C ARG A 178 -14.97 -14.95 21.76
N PHE A 179 -14.20 -15.12 20.70
CA PHE A 179 -12.83 -15.65 20.77
C PHE A 179 -11.90 -14.69 21.52
N PHE A 180 -11.93 -13.39 21.22
CA PHE A 180 -11.10 -12.39 21.89
C PHE A 180 -11.52 -12.09 23.32
N ARG A 181 -12.78 -12.32 23.70
CA ARG A 181 -13.21 -12.18 25.11
C ARG A 181 -12.64 -13.26 26.04
N ARG A 182 -12.33 -14.45 25.51
CA ARG A 182 -11.75 -15.56 26.29
C ARG A 182 -10.26 -15.42 26.60
N GLN A 183 -9.53 -14.56 25.88
CA GLN A 183 -8.11 -14.34 26.10
C GLN A 183 -7.82 -13.18 27.09
N ARG A 184 -8.85 -12.52 27.65
CA ARG A 184 -8.70 -11.45 28.64
C ARG A 184 -9.05 -11.87 30.08
N THR A 185 -9.24 -13.13 30.33
CA THR A 185 -9.31 -13.75 31.63
C THR A 185 -8.09 -14.65 31.84
#